data_cc5ea9051e2e2883210a5f08e0dc2007
#
_entry.id   cc5ea9051e2e2883210a5f08e0dc2007
#
_cell.length_a   1.000
_cell.length_b   1.000
_cell.length_c   1.000
_cell.angle_alpha   90.00
_cell.angle_beta   90.00
_cell.angle_gamma   90.00
#
_symmetry.space_group_name_H-M   'P 1'
#
loop_
_entity.id
_entity.type
_entity.pdbx_description
1 polymer ?
#
loop_
_entity_poly.entity_id
_entity_poly.type
_entity_poly.pdbx_seq_one_letter_code
_entity_poly.pdbx_strand_id
1 'polypeptide(L)'
;MDSPIFLYAESLGASATVMGLIAGMTPLMVIFQIPAAAYVGRWGYKFFITTGWTVRLLFVLGLVCVPLMGGILNSQSQLALVLVFLFLFNMARGIASCAWFPWIRGLIPENIRGAYLTSESAFANAGSLIAFLLVALYLGEAPKSFQFSYLFIFSCFAGGVSLIFIRQVPDVLPPEEEKGKKQQAPWVEIFGNKPFRKLLLVEFFMAISLGGLAAFTVKYLRAEAGMQVNHIMLASAAKFVGALGTLWFLKTRLDRLGSRPVILFGIIVGLLCVILFGLIAGRVVALNFHTVVALYFSFGFVLSAVTMSMTRLAMSTVPRLGSSYYFAVYAVVGNLAMGISPTLWGLMIDSLSTKENMWLGIEWNEYTIYFTAVALALFMTALATIRLEENKAANLNELFIDLIRHSPLRSWIRN
;
A
#
# COMPACT_ATOMS: atom_id res chain seq x y z
N MET A 1 7.71 4.30 5.52
CA MET A 1 9.10 4.09 5.06
C MET A 1 9.26 4.00 3.54
N ASP A 2 8.17 3.90 2.77
CA ASP A 2 8.27 3.54 1.36
C ASP A 2 9.15 4.48 0.53
N SER A 3 8.79 5.77 0.40
CA SER A 3 9.56 6.66 -0.46
C SER A 3 11.00 6.92 0.00
N PRO A 4 11.33 7.14 1.29
CA PRO A 4 12.71 7.33 1.71
C PRO A 4 13.63 6.13 1.42
N ILE A 5 13.13 4.88 1.59
CA ILE A 5 13.93 3.69 1.30
C ILE A 5 14.16 3.51 -0.21
N PHE A 6 13.17 3.86 -1.04
CA PHE A 6 13.32 3.85 -2.49
C PHE A 6 14.34 4.87 -2.95
N LEU A 7 14.32 6.08 -2.40
CA LEU A 7 15.29 7.12 -2.71
C LEU A 7 16.72 6.73 -2.27
N TYR A 8 16.87 6.09 -1.12
CA TYR A 8 18.16 5.58 -0.68
C TYR A 8 18.66 4.44 -1.58
N ALA A 9 17.81 3.46 -1.91
CA ALA A 9 18.18 2.39 -2.82
C ALA A 9 18.54 2.92 -4.21
N GLU A 10 17.79 3.90 -4.73
CA GLU A 10 18.10 4.56 -6.00
C GLU A 10 19.45 5.27 -5.95
N SER A 11 19.79 5.98 -4.86
CA SER A 11 21.08 6.64 -4.70
C SER A 11 22.28 5.66 -4.65
N LEU A 12 22.02 4.38 -4.33
CA LEU A 12 23.00 3.29 -4.41
C LEU A 12 23.05 2.61 -5.79
N GLY A 13 22.26 3.08 -6.77
CA GLY A 13 22.18 2.51 -8.11
C GLY A 13 21.30 1.28 -8.23
N ALA A 14 20.24 1.18 -7.43
CA ALA A 14 19.29 0.08 -7.51
C ALA A 14 18.60 0.04 -8.89
N SER A 15 18.61 -1.14 -9.54
CA SER A 15 17.86 -1.38 -10.76
C SER A 15 16.33 -1.36 -10.48
N ALA A 16 15.51 -1.32 -11.53
CA ALA A 16 14.07 -1.38 -11.35
C ALA A 16 13.63 -2.73 -10.73
N THR A 17 14.31 -3.82 -11.07
CA THR A 17 14.08 -5.13 -10.44
C THR A 17 14.31 -5.10 -8.94
N VAL A 18 15.40 -4.49 -8.48
CA VAL A 18 15.71 -4.35 -7.05
C VAL A 18 14.69 -3.47 -6.35
N MET A 19 14.24 -2.38 -6.97
CA MET A 19 13.16 -1.54 -6.45
C MET A 19 11.84 -2.33 -6.33
N GLY A 20 11.56 -3.16 -7.32
CA GLY A 20 10.41 -4.08 -7.31
C GLY A 20 10.48 -5.10 -6.16
N LEU A 21 11.66 -5.69 -5.91
CA LEU A 21 11.89 -6.59 -4.78
C LEU A 21 11.62 -5.90 -3.44
N ILE A 22 12.15 -4.68 -3.25
CA ILE A 22 11.89 -3.88 -2.03
C ILE A 22 10.40 -3.63 -1.86
N ALA A 23 9.69 -3.22 -2.90
CA ALA A 23 8.26 -2.96 -2.87
C ALA A 23 7.44 -4.23 -2.55
N GLY A 24 7.83 -5.38 -3.12
CA GLY A 24 7.16 -6.65 -2.95
C GLY A 24 7.41 -7.32 -1.59
N MET A 25 8.48 -6.99 -0.88
CA MET A 25 8.85 -7.67 0.38
C MET A 25 7.74 -7.59 1.44
N THR A 26 7.12 -6.43 1.60
CA THR A 26 6.08 -6.23 2.61
C THR A 26 4.87 -7.16 2.43
N PRO A 27 4.21 -7.22 1.26
CA PRO A 27 3.09 -8.12 1.06
C PRO A 27 3.50 -9.60 0.97
N LEU A 28 4.66 -9.93 0.37
CA LEU A 28 5.11 -11.32 0.29
C LEU A 28 5.38 -11.94 1.67
N MET A 29 5.97 -11.18 2.58
CA MET A 29 6.30 -11.70 3.91
C MET A 29 5.06 -11.97 4.78
N VAL A 30 3.88 -11.52 4.37
CA VAL A 30 2.60 -11.88 5.01
C VAL A 30 2.36 -13.40 4.99
N ILE A 31 2.94 -14.14 4.05
CA ILE A 31 2.82 -15.61 3.99
C ILE A 31 3.31 -16.28 5.28
N PHE A 32 4.27 -15.69 5.98
CA PHE A 32 4.79 -16.21 7.26
C PHE A 32 3.79 -16.15 8.40
N GLN A 33 2.65 -15.45 8.24
CA GLN A 33 1.54 -15.50 9.20
C GLN A 33 0.94 -16.90 9.33
N ILE A 34 0.93 -17.68 8.22
CA ILE A 34 0.28 -19.00 8.19
C ILE A 34 0.94 -19.96 9.17
N PRO A 35 2.26 -20.25 9.09
CA PRO A 35 2.92 -21.10 10.07
C PRO A 35 2.98 -20.49 11.46
N ALA A 36 3.09 -19.16 11.58
CA ALA A 36 3.17 -18.46 12.85
C ALA A 36 1.87 -18.56 13.68
N ALA A 37 0.72 -18.53 12.99
CA ALA A 37 -0.60 -18.61 13.63
C ALA A 37 -0.77 -19.87 14.50
N ALA A 38 -0.15 -20.99 14.13
CA ALA A 38 -0.20 -22.24 14.91
C ALA A 38 0.42 -22.10 16.32
N TYR A 39 1.31 -21.15 16.51
CA TYR A 39 2.01 -20.93 17.79
C TYR A 39 1.38 -19.84 18.65
N VAL A 40 0.46 -19.04 18.11
CA VAL A 40 -0.17 -17.92 18.84
C VAL A 40 -0.94 -18.41 20.06
N GLY A 41 -1.66 -19.55 19.95
CA GLY A 41 -2.39 -20.15 21.06
C GLY A 41 -1.50 -20.57 22.24
N ARG A 42 -0.20 -20.86 22.00
CA ARG A 42 0.79 -21.26 23.02
C ARG A 42 1.46 -20.06 23.70
N TRP A 43 1.78 -19.02 22.95
CA TRP A 43 2.60 -17.91 23.41
C TRP A 43 1.80 -16.64 23.72
N GLY A 44 0.54 -16.56 23.25
CA GLY A 44 -0.34 -15.41 23.40
C GLY A 44 -0.10 -14.29 22.38
N TYR A 45 -1.13 -13.45 22.19
CA TYR A 45 -1.11 -12.37 21.20
C TYR A 45 -0.06 -11.29 21.52
N LYS A 46 -0.03 -10.83 22.76
CA LYS A 46 0.87 -9.77 23.21
C LYS A 46 2.34 -10.15 23.07
N PHE A 47 2.69 -11.41 23.37
CA PHE A 47 4.05 -11.90 23.21
C PHE A 47 4.51 -11.83 21.73
N PHE A 48 3.69 -12.33 20.81
CA PHE A 48 4.01 -12.28 19.37
C PHE A 48 4.24 -10.86 18.88
N ILE A 49 3.36 -9.93 19.26
CA ILE A 49 3.44 -8.54 18.81
C ILE A 49 4.64 -7.85 19.41
N THR A 50 4.85 -7.93 20.72
CA THR A 50 5.96 -7.25 21.40
C THR A 50 7.33 -7.80 20.97
N THR A 51 7.44 -9.12 20.83
CA THR A 51 8.68 -9.78 20.36
C THR A 51 8.95 -9.42 18.91
N GLY A 52 7.95 -9.52 18.02
CA GLY A 52 8.12 -9.15 16.63
C GLY A 52 8.49 -7.67 16.44
N TRP A 53 7.90 -6.78 17.24
CA TRP A 53 8.26 -5.36 17.24
C TRP A 53 9.70 -5.13 17.70
N THR A 54 10.14 -5.80 18.75
CA THR A 54 11.52 -5.71 19.26
C THR A 54 12.53 -6.21 18.22
N VAL A 55 12.28 -7.38 17.62
CA VAL A 55 13.15 -7.95 16.57
C VAL A 55 13.25 -7.04 15.36
N ARG A 56 12.13 -6.42 14.93
CA ARG A 56 12.13 -5.42 13.85
C ARG A 56 13.05 -4.23 14.14
N LEU A 57 13.04 -3.72 15.38
CA LEU A 57 13.91 -2.61 15.78
C LEU A 57 15.38 -2.96 15.65
N LEU A 58 15.78 -4.20 15.97
CA LEU A 58 17.17 -4.66 15.77
C LEU A 58 17.58 -4.60 14.29
N PHE A 59 16.68 -4.97 13.37
CA PHE A 59 16.97 -4.88 11.93
C PHE A 59 17.01 -3.43 11.43
N VAL A 60 16.18 -2.54 12.00
CA VAL A 60 16.30 -1.10 11.71
C VAL A 60 17.62 -0.53 12.19
N LEU A 61 18.13 -0.96 13.36
CA LEU A 61 19.49 -0.58 13.81
C LEU A 61 20.55 -1.05 12.82
N GLY A 62 20.42 -2.26 12.25
CA GLY A 62 21.27 -2.70 11.15
C GLY A 62 21.23 -1.75 9.94
N LEU A 63 20.01 -1.31 9.53
CA LEU A 63 19.86 -0.33 8.45
C LEU A 63 20.50 1.02 8.75
N VAL A 64 20.56 1.46 10.02
CA VAL A 64 21.25 2.69 10.43
C VAL A 64 22.73 2.65 10.07
N CYS A 65 23.37 1.49 10.23
CA CYS A 65 24.80 1.35 10.00
C CYS A 65 25.17 1.37 8.50
N VAL A 66 24.28 0.94 7.61
CA VAL A 66 24.59 0.77 6.18
C VAL A 66 25.07 2.06 5.52
N PRO A 67 24.39 3.22 5.62
CA PRO A 67 24.84 4.45 4.98
C PRO A 67 26.15 5.00 5.60
N LEU A 68 26.48 4.64 6.86
CA LEU A 68 27.70 5.05 7.53
C LEU A 68 28.91 4.25 7.03
N MET A 69 28.69 3.08 6.43
CA MET A 69 29.74 2.21 5.90
C MET A 69 30.20 2.58 4.47
N GLY A 70 29.79 3.73 3.95
CA GLY A 70 30.12 4.19 2.60
C GLY A 70 31.61 4.36 2.31
N GLY A 71 32.45 4.52 3.37
CA GLY A 71 33.92 4.54 3.25
C GLY A 71 34.56 3.15 3.19
N ILE A 72 33.83 2.09 3.53
CA ILE A 72 34.34 0.71 3.64
C ILE A 72 33.71 -0.19 2.58
N LEU A 73 32.41 -0.01 2.31
CA LEU A 73 31.63 -0.85 1.40
C LEU A 73 31.28 -0.10 0.12
N ASN A 74 31.36 -0.80 -1.00
CA ASN A 74 30.86 -0.29 -2.28
C ASN A 74 29.32 -0.23 -2.29
N SER A 75 28.75 0.51 -3.23
CA SER A 75 27.30 0.71 -3.33
C SER A 75 26.53 -0.61 -3.49
N GLN A 76 27.06 -1.59 -4.21
CA GLN A 76 26.42 -2.89 -4.39
C GLN A 76 26.36 -3.69 -3.08
N SER A 77 27.42 -3.69 -2.29
CA SER A 77 27.44 -4.35 -0.97
C SER A 77 26.49 -3.66 0.02
N GLN A 78 26.43 -2.32 -0.01
CA GLN A 78 25.46 -1.57 0.80
C GLN A 78 24.03 -1.92 0.39
N LEU A 79 23.73 -1.99 -0.91
CA LEU A 79 22.41 -2.36 -1.43
C LEU A 79 22.02 -3.79 -1.03
N ALA A 80 22.97 -4.74 -1.08
CA ALA A 80 22.75 -6.11 -0.62
C ALA A 80 22.40 -6.16 0.87
N LEU A 81 23.12 -5.41 1.72
CA LEU A 81 22.80 -5.29 3.15
C LEU A 81 21.42 -4.66 3.41
N VAL A 82 21.06 -3.62 2.66
CA VAL A 82 19.72 -3.03 2.72
C VAL A 82 18.66 -4.09 2.43
N LEU A 83 18.83 -4.88 1.37
CA LEU A 83 17.89 -5.95 1.01
C LEU A 83 17.78 -7.02 2.11
N VAL A 84 18.89 -7.44 2.69
CA VAL A 84 18.91 -8.43 3.78
C VAL A 84 18.17 -7.88 5.01
N PHE A 85 18.50 -6.67 5.46
CA PHE A 85 17.84 -6.08 6.63
C PHE A 85 16.37 -5.81 6.40
N LEU A 86 15.96 -5.37 5.21
CA LEU A 86 14.55 -5.19 4.84
C LEU A 86 13.80 -6.53 4.77
N PHE A 87 14.44 -7.57 4.24
CA PHE A 87 13.86 -8.91 4.23
C PHE A 87 13.59 -9.40 5.65
N LEU A 88 14.59 -9.36 6.52
CA LEU A 88 14.48 -9.78 7.92
C LEU A 88 13.45 -8.93 8.70
N PHE A 89 13.43 -7.62 8.48
CA PHE A 89 12.44 -6.71 9.04
C PHE A 89 11.01 -7.08 8.63
N ASN A 90 10.77 -7.30 7.33
CA ASN A 90 9.44 -7.64 6.82
C ASN A 90 9.04 -9.07 7.20
N MET A 91 9.96 -10.01 7.27
CA MET A 91 9.72 -11.36 7.76
C MET A 91 9.27 -11.35 9.23
N ALA A 92 9.98 -10.63 10.10
CA ALA A 92 9.60 -10.47 11.50
C ALA A 92 8.23 -9.78 11.63
N ARG A 93 7.95 -8.79 10.77
CA ARG A 93 6.64 -8.15 10.67
C ARG A 93 5.56 -9.14 10.24
N GLY A 94 5.80 -9.95 9.21
CA GLY A 94 4.89 -10.97 8.72
C GLY A 94 4.51 -11.95 9.83
N ILE A 95 5.49 -12.50 10.53
CA ILE A 95 5.29 -13.43 11.66
C ILE A 95 4.43 -12.78 12.75
N ALA A 96 4.76 -11.56 13.18
CA ALA A 96 4.06 -10.90 14.29
C ALA A 96 2.64 -10.48 13.94
N SER A 97 2.36 -10.17 12.67
CA SER A 97 1.07 -9.62 12.26
C SER A 97 -0.10 -10.61 12.35
N CYS A 98 0.16 -11.94 12.45
CA CYS A 98 -0.89 -12.94 12.66
C CYS A 98 -1.67 -12.73 13.97
N ALA A 99 -1.03 -12.14 14.98
CA ALA A 99 -1.62 -11.91 16.29
C ALA A 99 -2.38 -10.57 16.40
N TRP A 100 -2.17 -9.61 15.46
CA TRP A 100 -2.69 -8.25 15.59
C TRP A 100 -4.21 -8.17 15.57
N PHE A 101 -4.86 -8.66 14.52
CA PHE A 101 -6.32 -8.59 14.41
C PHE A 101 -7.06 -9.39 15.49
N PRO A 102 -6.67 -10.63 15.83
CA PRO A 102 -7.28 -11.35 16.93
C PRO A 102 -7.15 -10.63 18.28
N TRP A 103 -5.99 -10.02 18.55
CA TRP A 103 -5.76 -9.26 19.77
C TRP A 103 -6.66 -8.03 19.87
N ILE A 104 -6.71 -7.20 18.82
CA ILE A 104 -7.58 -6.02 18.74
C ILE A 104 -9.06 -6.41 18.85
N ARG A 105 -9.44 -7.51 18.20
CA ARG A 105 -10.82 -8.03 18.30
C ARG A 105 -11.21 -8.42 19.74
N GLY A 106 -10.28 -8.95 20.50
CA GLY A 106 -10.50 -9.29 21.91
C GLY A 106 -10.53 -8.08 22.84
N LEU A 107 -9.85 -6.98 22.47
CA LEU A 107 -9.76 -5.76 23.29
C LEU A 107 -10.93 -4.80 23.06
N ILE A 108 -11.44 -4.72 21.82
CA ILE A 108 -12.39 -3.68 21.43
C ILE A 108 -13.79 -4.27 21.25
N PRO A 109 -14.78 -3.76 22.00
CA PRO A 109 -16.18 -4.15 21.84
C PRO A 109 -16.68 -3.97 20.40
N GLU A 110 -17.59 -4.84 19.97
CA GLU A 110 -18.05 -4.91 18.59
C GLU A 110 -18.72 -3.61 18.10
N ASN A 111 -19.47 -2.97 18.98
CA ASN A 111 -20.23 -1.74 18.70
C ASN A 111 -19.36 -0.51 18.42
N ILE A 112 -18.10 -0.46 18.89
CA ILE A 112 -17.18 0.68 18.68
C ILE A 112 -15.98 0.33 17.79
N ARG A 113 -15.86 -0.94 17.36
CA ARG A 113 -14.70 -1.44 16.58
C ARG A 113 -14.51 -0.69 15.26
N GLY A 114 -15.59 -0.40 14.56
CA GLY A 114 -15.53 0.37 13.31
C GLY A 114 -15.00 1.80 13.51
N ALA A 115 -15.50 2.48 14.55
CA ALA A 115 -15.04 3.82 14.90
C ALA A 115 -13.55 3.83 15.31
N TYR A 116 -13.12 2.81 16.05
CA TYR A 116 -11.71 2.65 16.44
C TYR A 116 -10.80 2.47 15.21
N LEU A 117 -11.12 1.53 14.31
CA LEU A 117 -10.33 1.28 13.10
C LEU A 117 -10.27 2.51 12.17
N THR A 118 -11.36 3.26 12.08
CA THR A 118 -11.38 4.52 11.32
C THR A 118 -10.46 5.57 11.96
N SER A 119 -10.49 5.69 13.29
CA SER A 119 -9.62 6.62 14.03
C SER A 119 -8.15 6.21 13.92
N GLU A 120 -7.85 4.91 14.06
CA GLU A 120 -6.50 4.36 13.86
C GLU A 120 -5.96 4.74 12.47
N SER A 121 -6.75 4.51 11.42
CA SER A 121 -6.38 4.87 10.05
C SER A 121 -6.17 6.37 9.87
N ALA A 122 -7.00 7.21 10.50
CA ALA A 122 -6.86 8.65 10.45
C ALA A 122 -5.56 9.12 11.13
N PHE A 123 -5.26 8.61 12.33
CA PHE A 123 -4.00 8.92 13.03
C PHE A 123 -2.78 8.41 12.27
N ALA A 124 -2.85 7.21 11.67
CA ALA A 124 -1.76 6.66 10.86
C ALA A 124 -1.47 7.54 9.62
N ASN A 125 -2.51 7.99 8.91
CA ASN A 125 -2.35 8.90 7.76
C ASN A 125 -1.85 10.28 8.19
N ALA A 126 -2.36 10.85 9.28
CA ALA A 126 -1.90 12.12 9.80
C ALA A 126 -0.43 12.07 10.26
N GLY A 127 -0.05 11.02 11.00
CA GLY A 127 1.33 10.78 11.40
C GLY A 127 2.27 10.58 10.21
N SER A 128 1.81 9.86 9.18
CA SER A 128 2.56 9.70 7.93
C SER A 128 2.74 11.02 7.19
N LEU A 129 1.69 11.84 7.10
CA LEU A 129 1.77 13.17 6.50
C LEU A 129 2.85 14.02 7.19
N ILE A 130 2.79 14.13 8.53
CA ILE A 130 3.77 14.89 9.31
C ILE A 130 5.18 14.33 9.08
N ALA A 131 5.36 13.01 9.14
CA ALA A 131 6.66 12.37 8.94
C ALA A 131 7.22 12.67 7.54
N PHE A 132 6.41 12.60 6.49
CA PHE A 132 6.86 12.89 5.12
C PHE A 132 7.22 14.37 4.93
N LEU A 133 6.47 15.30 5.54
CA LEU A 133 6.81 16.73 5.52
C LEU A 133 8.14 17.01 6.23
N LEU A 134 8.35 16.42 7.40
CA LEU A 134 9.63 16.54 8.14
C LEU A 134 10.80 15.95 7.35
N VAL A 135 10.60 14.78 6.70
CA VAL A 135 11.60 14.15 5.85
C VAL A 135 11.91 15.02 4.63
N ALA A 136 10.91 15.64 4.00
CA ALA A 136 11.10 16.54 2.87
C ALA A 136 11.99 17.73 3.23
N LEU A 137 11.73 18.34 4.38
CA LEU A 137 12.53 19.48 4.91
C LEU A 137 13.95 19.04 5.27
N TYR A 138 14.11 17.85 5.86
CA TYR A 138 15.40 17.36 6.34
C TYR A 138 16.33 16.90 5.20
N LEU A 139 15.81 16.18 4.20
CA LEU A 139 16.63 15.67 3.09
C LEU A 139 17.04 16.76 2.10
N GLY A 140 16.22 17.80 1.93
CA GLY A 140 16.49 18.86 0.96
C GLY A 140 16.53 18.36 -0.48
N GLU A 141 17.33 19.03 -1.32
CA GLU A 141 17.36 18.77 -2.78
C GLU A 141 18.28 17.60 -3.16
N ALA A 142 19.44 17.50 -2.52
CA ALA A 142 20.48 16.50 -2.79
C ALA A 142 21.00 15.88 -1.48
N PRO A 143 20.30 14.87 -0.96
CA PRO A 143 20.64 14.31 0.35
C PRO A 143 21.95 13.54 0.32
N LYS A 144 22.74 13.68 1.39
CA LYS A 144 23.95 12.90 1.64
C LYS A 144 23.58 11.57 2.31
N SER A 145 24.37 10.52 2.08
CA SER A 145 24.11 9.16 2.61
C SER A 145 23.88 9.15 4.13
N PHE A 146 24.63 9.91 4.92
CA PHE A 146 24.47 9.94 6.38
C PHE A 146 23.09 10.47 6.83
N GLN A 147 22.39 11.30 6.01
CA GLN A 147 21.06 11.80 6.34
C GLN A 147 20.04 10.66 6.40
N PHE A 148 20.20 9.63 5.57
CA PHE A 148 19.37 8.43 5.65
C PHE A 148 19.60 7.65 6.94
N SER A 149 20.84 7.59 7.47
CA SER A 149 21.09 7.01 8.78
C SER A 149 20.32 7.70 9.89
N TYR A 150 20.31 9.03 9.91
CA TYR A 150 19.51 9.78 10.91
C TYR A 150 17.99 9.52 10.76
N LEU A 151 17.49 9.35 9.55
CA LEU A 151 16.09 8.94 9.34
C LEU A 151 15.80 7.54 9.90
N PHE A 152 16.73 6.60 9.72
CA PHE A 152 16.59 5.25 10.29
C PHE A 152 16.72 5.28 11.82
N ILE A 153 17.60 6.11 12.41
CA ILE A 153 17.69 6.35 13.86
C ILE A 153 16.34 6.90 14.38
N PHE A 154 15.80 7.91 13.73
CA PHE A 154 14.50 8.46 14.11
C PHE A 154 13.38 7.40 14.02
N SER A 155 13.39 6.57 12.97
CA SER A 155 12.43 5.47 12.82
C SER A 155 12.59 4.42 13.93
N CYS A 156 13.84 4.11 14.34
CA CYS A 156 14.12 3.21 15.44
C CYS A 156 13.64 3.78 16.78
N PHE A 157 13.90 5.07 17.02
CA PHE A 157 13.43 5.77 18.23
C PHE A 157 11.90 5.79 18.30
N ALA A 158 11.22 6.20 17.22
CA ALA A 158 9.75 6.22 17.16
C ALA A 158 9.15 4.82 17.34
N GLY A 159 9.78 3.80 16.74
CA GLY A 159 9.39 2.39 16.95
C GLY A 159 9.59 1.92 18.39
N GLY A 160 10.67 2.36 19.06
CA GLY A 160 10.92 2.09 20.47
C GLY A 160 9.86 2.73 21.38
N VAL A 161 9.53 3.99 21.13
CA VAL A 161 8.43 4.68 21.83
C VAL A 161 7.10 3.96 21.62
N SER A 162 6.79 3.58 20.38
CA SER A 162 5.60 2.78 20.08
C SER A 162 5.57 1.46 20.86
N LEU A 163 6.71 0.77 21.01
CA LEU A 163 6.80 -0.47 21.76
C LEU A 163 6.48 -0.28 23.25
N ILE A 164 6.86 0.86 23.85
CA ILE A 164 6.53 1.19 25.23
C ILE A 164 5.01 1.26 25.42
N PHE A 165 4.30 1.92 24.49
CA PHE A 165 2.83 2.01 24.55
C PHE A 165 2.16 0.64 24.28
N ILE A 166 2.66 -0.14 23.31
CA ILE A 166 2.13 -1.48 23.01
C ILE A 166 2.25 -2.41 24.24
N ARG A 167 3.35 -2.31 24.99
CA ARG A 167 3.53 -3.10 26.22
C ARG A 167 2.54 -2.77 27.34
N GLN A 168 1.96 -1.57 27.34
CA GLN A 168 0.95 -1.15 28.33
C GLN A 168 -0.45 -1.68 27.97
N VAL A 169 -0.69 -2.07 26.72
CA VAL A 169 -1.98 -2.64 26.30
C VAL A 169 -2.23 -3.96 27.02
N PRO A 170 -3.45 -4.20 27.59
CA PRO A 170 -3.78 -5.44 28.27
C PRO A 170 -3.59 -6.68 27.38
N ASP A 171 -3.21 -7.79 27.97
CA ASP A 171 -3.18 -9.07 27.26
C ASP A 171 -4.57 -9.69 27.22
N VAL A 172 -4.90 -10.36 26.13
CA VAL A 172 -6.12 -11.12 25.95
C VAL A 172 -5.72 -12.53 25.52
N LEU A 173 -6.12 -13.50 26.29
CA LEU A 173 -5.83 -14.90 25.97
C LEU A 173 -6.70 -15.36 24.79
N PRO A 174 -6.13 -16.17 23.89
CA PRO A 174 -6.89 -16.81 22.83
C PRO A 174 -8.02 -17.67 23.42
N PRO A 175 -9.22 -17.70 22.81
CA PRO A 175 -10.31 -18.57 23.23
C PRO A 175 -9.87 -20.05 23.24
N GLU A 176 -10.32 -20.82 24.25
CA GLU A 176 -9.95 -22.24 24.37
C GLU A 176 -10.46 -23.10 23.21
N GLU A 177 -11.52 -22.68 22.54
CA GLU A 177 -12.11 -23.36 21.37
C GLU A 177 -11.21 -23.33 20.12
N GLU A 178 -10.24 -22.43 20.04
CA GLU A 178 -9.24 -22.40 18.95
C GLU A 178 -8.12 -23.44 19.15
N LYS A 179 -8.05 -24.06 20.30
CA LYS A 179 -7.10 -25.13 20.61
C LYS A 179 -7.57 -26.48 20.04
N GLY A 180 -7.33 -26.70 18.75
CA GLY A 180 -7.27 -28.10 18.28
C GLY A 180 -8.26 -28.60 17.23
N LYS A 181 -9.15 -27.79 16.66
CA LYS A 181 -9.96 -28.26 15.51
C LYS A 181 -9.30 -27.88 14.20
N LYS A 182 -8.54 -28.82 13.61
CA LYS A 182 -8.18 -28.76 12.18
C LYS A 182 -9.45 -28.94 11.34
N GLN A 183 -10.22 -27.87 11.14
CA GLN A 183 -11.26 -27.89 10.11
C GLN A 183 -10.54 -27.88 8.75
N GLN A 184 -10.90 -28.84 7.90
CA GLN A 184 -10.43 -28.82 6.50
C GLN A 184 -11.11 -27.64 5.79
N ALA A 185 -10.30 -26.86 5.06
CA ALA A 185 -10.82 -25.73 4.29
C ALA A 185 -11.76 -26.24 3.17
N PRO A 186 -12.96 -25.68 3.04
CA PRO A 186 -13.94 -26.12 2.04
C PRO A 186 -13.59 -25.54 0.65
N TRP A 187 -12.48 -25.98 0.07
CA TRP A 187 -11.94 -25.43 -1.19
C TRP A 187 -12.95 -25.44 -2.34
N VAL A 188 -13.72 -26.51 -2.46
CA VAL A 188 -14.72 -26.66 -3.53
C VAL A 188 -15.81 -25.59 -3.41
N GLU A 189 -16.29 -25.31 -2.19
CA GLU A 189 -17.29 -24.28 -1.93
C GLU A 189 -16.73 -22.88 -2.17
N ILE A 190 -15.50 -22.62 -1.71
CA ILE A 190 -14.83 -21.31 -1.87
C ILE A 190 -14.69 -20.96 -3.34
N PHE A 191 -14.12 -21.88 -4.14
CA PHE A 191 -13.95 -21.64 -5.58
C PHE A 191 -15.22 -21.88 -6.41
N GLY A 192 -16.23 -22.54 -5.88
CA GLY A 192 -17.57 -22.65 -6.44
C GLY A 192 -18.41 -21.37 -6.34
N ASN A 193 -18.13 -20.53 -5.34
CA ASN A 193 -18.87 -19.30 -5.07
C ASN A 193 -18.62 -18.23 -6.16
N LYS A 194 -19.56 -18.05 -7.08
CA LYS A 194 -19.43 -17.12 -8.20
C LYS A 194 -19.21 -15.65 -7.78
N PRO A 195 -19.96 -15.06 -6.83
CA PRO A 195 -19.73 -13.69 -6.37
C PRO A 195 -18.31 -13.52 -5.78
N PHE A 196 -17.84 -14.48 -4.99
CA PHE A 196 -16.53 -14.42 -4.38
C PHE A 196 -15.40 -14.54 -5.43
N ARG A 197 -15.52 -15.40 -6.45
CA ARG A 197 -14.54 -15.44 -7.55
C ARG A 197 -14.44 -14.13 -8.32
N LYS A 198 -15.56 -13.44 -8.55
CA LYS A 198 -15.55 -12.11 -9.19
C LYS A 198 -14.79 -11.10 -8.31
N LEU A 199 -15.01 -11.14 -6.99
CA LEU A 199 -14.30 -10.29 -6.04
C LEU A 199 -12.78 -10.60 -6.05
N LEU A 200 -12.39 -11.88 -6.03
CA LEU A 200 -10.98 -12.28 -6.12
C LEU A 200 -10.31 -11.79 -7.41
N LEU A 201 -11.03 -11.81 -8.53
CA LEU A 201 -10.52 -11.35 -9.81
C LEU A 201 -10.24 -9.83 -9.80
N VAL A 202 -11.15 -9.04 -9.21
CA VAL A 202 -10.94 -7.59 -9.03
C VAL A 202 -9.74 -7.33 -8.12
N GLU A 203 -9.65 -8.02 -6.98
CA GLU A 203 -8.52 -7.91 -6.05
C GLU A 203 -7.18 -8.24 -6.73
N PHE A 204 -7.14 -9.33 -7.51
CA PHE A 204 -5.95 -9.75 -8.24
C PHE A 204 -5.47 -8.70 -9.25
N PHE A 205 -6.34 -8.22 -10.13
CA PHE A 205 -5.96 -7.20 -11.12
C PHE A 205 -5.62 -5.86 -10.47
N MET A 206 -6.33 -5.49 -9.39
CA MET A 206 -6.03 -4.30 -8.61
C MET A 206 -4.63 -4.40 -7.98
N ALA A 207 -4.31 -5.54 -7.36
CA ALA A 207 -3.01 -5.78 -6.74
C ALA A 207 -1.86 -5.74 -7.76
N ILE A 208 -2.06 -6.31 -8.96
CA ILE A 208 -1.08 -6.21 -10.06
C ILE A 208 -0.89 -4.76 -10.49
N SER A 209 -1.98 -3.99 -10.64
CA SER A 209 -1.92 -2.60 -11.09
C SER A 209 -1.23 -1.68 -10.10
N LEU A 210 -1.49 -1.86 -8.80
CA LEU A 210 -0.95 -1.03 -7.74
C LEU A 210 0.43 -1.48 -7.26
N GLY A 211 0.77 -2.75 -7.51
CA GLY A 211 2.06 -3.31 -7.13
C GLY A 211 3.20 -2.58 -7.83
N GLY A 212 4.13 -2.04 -7.05
CA GLY A 212 5.28 -1.30 -7.56
C GLY A 212 5.00 0.14 -8.01
N LEU A 213 3.74 0.57 -8.15
CA LEU A 213 3.41 1.90 -8.65
C LEU A 213 4.13 3.02 -7.87
N ALA A 214 4.17 2.93 -6.54
CA ALA A 214 4.88 3.89 -5.70
C ALA A 214 6.40 3.87 -5.95
N ALA A 215 7.01 2.68 -6.06
CA ALA A 215 8.44 2.52 -6.26
C ALA A 215 8.88 3.05 -7.62
N PHE A 216 8.21 2.64 -8.69
CA PHE A 216 8.58 3.01 -10.05
C PHE A 216 8.25 4.47 -10.38
N THR A 217 7.19 5.04 -9.79
CA THR A 217 6.94 6.47 -9.91
C THR A 217 8.05 7.29 -9.23
N VAL A 218 8.51 6.89 -8.03
CA VAL A 218 9.65 7.55 -7.36
C VAL A 218 10.92 7.42 -8.19
N LYS A 219 11.23 6.22 -8.71
CA LYS A 219 12.40 5.98 -9.56
C LYS A 219 12.34 6.83 -10.83
N TYR A 220 11.21 6.83 -11.53
CA TYR A 220 11.01 7.68 -12.71
C TYR A 220 11.23 9.16 -12.41
N LEU A 221 10.58 9.69 -11.38
CA LEU A 221 10.69 11.11 -11.02
C LEU A 221 12.11 11.50 -10.63
N ARG A 222 12.87 10.60 -10.00
CA ARG A 222 14.25 10.87 -9.55
C ARG A 222 15.26 10.66 -10.66
N ALA A 223 15.28 9.48 -11.28
CA ALA A 223 16.32 9.08 -12.22
C ALA A 223 16.13 9.69 -13.63
N GLU A 224 14.90 9.64 -14.16
CA GLU A 224 14.62 10.05 -15.52
C GLU A 224 14.15 11.51 -15.62
N ALA A 225 13.27 11.91 -14.72
CA ALA A 225 12.69 13.25 -14.73
C ALA A 225 13.55 14.29 -13.98
N GLY A 226 14.60 13.87 -13.27
CA GLY A 226 15.54 14.74 -12.55
C GLY A 226 14.91 15.55 -11.40
N MET A 227 13.75 15.13 -10.88
CA MET A 227 13.06 15.87 -9.83
C MET A 227 13.84 15.82 -8.51
N GLN A 228 13.89 16.94 -7.81
CA GLN A 228 14.54 17.05 -6.49
C GLN A 228 13.87 16.17 -5.45
N VAL A 229 14.66 15.64 -4.50
CA VAL A 229 14.19 14.71 -3.48
C VAL A 229 13.11 15.32 -2.59
N ASN A 230 13.29 16.58 -2.17
CA ASN A 230 12.30 17.31 -1.37
C ASN A 230 10.95 17.43 -2.10
N HIS A 231 10.95 17.70 -3.41
CA HIS A 231 9.74 17.77 -4.21
C HIS A 231 9.03 16.41 -4.30
N ILE A 232 9.78 15.31 -4.45
CA ILE A 232 9.22 13.94 -4.45
C ILE A 232 8.60 13.63 -3.08
N MET A 233 9.25 14.05 -1.99
CA MET A 233 8.73 13.85 -0.63
C MET A 233 7.46 14.67 -0.36
N LEU A 234 7.44 15.95 -0.79
CA LEU A 234 6.25 16.80 -0.68
C LEU A 234 5.08 16.26 -1.51
N ALA A 235 5.33 15.81 -2.75
CA ALA A 235 4.32 15.14 -3.55
C ALA A 235 3.80 13.87 -2.86
N SER A 236 4.70 13.05 -2.31
CA SER A 236 4.34 11.84 -1.55
C SER A 236 3.51 12.16 -0.31
N ALA A 237 3.74 13.31 0.35
CA ALA A 237 2.92 13.78 1.46
C ALA A 237 1.48 14.10 1.03
N ALA A 238 1.29 14.62 -0.19
CA ALA A 238 -0.05 14.93 -0.73
C ALA A 238 -0.95 13.69 -0.83
N LYS A 239 -0.38 12.49 -1.00
CA LYS A 239 -1.13 11.22 -0.95
C LYS A 239 -1.89 11.04 0.36
N PHE A 240 -1.28 11.38 1.48
CA PHE A 240 -1.93 11.24 2.79
C PHE A 240 -3.03 12.28 3.01
N VAL A 241 -2.87 13.48 2.45
CA VAL A 241 -3.95 14.50 2.43
C VAL A 241 -5.15 13.99 1.63
N GLY A 242 -4.92 13.39 0.45
CA GLY A 242 -5.96 12.74 -0.34
C GLY A 242 -6.67 11.62 0.42
N ALA A 243 -5.91 10.75 1.11
CA ALA A 243 -6.47 9.68 1.92
C ALA A 243 -7.34 10.19 3.08
N LEU A 244 -6.89 11.22 3.80
CA LEU A 244 -7.67 11.88 4.87
C LEU A 244 -8.95 12.50 4.31
N GLY A 245 -8.86 13.14 3.13
CA GLY A 245 -10.01 13.69 2.42
C GLY A 245 -11.06 12.61 2.11
N THR A 246 -10.64 11.41 1.71
CA THR A 246 -11.54 10.27 1.50
C THR A 246 -12.23 9.83 2.78
N LEU A 247 -11.50 9.69 3.88
CA LEU A 247 -12.07 9.27 5.16
C LEU A 247 -13.17 10.24 5.60
N TRP A 248 -12.92 11.55 5.46
CA TRP A 248 -13.90 12.58 5.77
C TRP A 248 -15.12 12.53 4.83
N PHE A 249 -14.88 12.35 3.52
CA PHE A 249 -15.91 12.41 2.49
C PHE A 249 -16.80 11.15 2.47
N LEU A 250 -16.22 9.95 2.58
CA LEU A 250 -16.95 8.68 2.44
C LEU A 250 -17.55 8.14 3.75
N LYS A 251 -17.16 8.67 4.92
CA LYS A 251 -17.57 8.17 6.25
C LYS A 251 -19.05 7.81 6.38
N THR A 252 -19.95 8.66 5.84
CA THR A 252 -21.41 8.50 5.94
C THR A 252 -22.08 8.14 4.62
N ARG A 253 -21.34 8.16 3.51
CA ARG A 253 -21.89 8.03 2.15
C ARG A 253 -21.69 6.64 1.57
N LEU A 254 -20.65 5.94 1.97
CA LEU A 254 -20.33 4.61 1.47
C LEU A 254 -21.47 3.61 1.69
N ASP A 255 -22.16 3.70 2.83
CA ASP A 255 -23.30 2.83 3.15
C ASP A 255 -24.53 3.11 2.27
N ARG A 256 -24.69 4.35 1.83
CA ARG A 256 -25.80 4.77 0.99
C ARG A 256 -25.54 4.54 -0.51
N LEU A 257 -24.31 4.79 -0.95
CA LEU A 257 -23.92 4.67 -2.35
C LEU A 257 -23.60 3.23 -2.77
N GLY A 258 -23.20 2.38 -1.83
CA GLY A 258 -22.67 1.05 -2.13
C GLY A 258 -21.19 1.07 -2.47
N SER A 259 -20.56 -0.11 -2.49
CA SER A 259 -19.12 -0.26 -2.72
C SER A 259 -18.76 -0.23 -4.21
N ARG A 260 -19.53 -0.92 -5.06
CA ARG A 260 -19.25 -1.09 -6.50
C ARG A 260 -19.08 0.24 -7.25
N PRO A 261 -19.98 1.25 -7.15
CA PRO A 261 -19.81 2.52 -7.87
C PRO A 261 -18.60 3.31 -7.39
N VAL A 262 -18.28 3.26 -6.07
CA VAL A 262 -17.11 3.93 -5.52
C VAL A 262 -15.80 3.28 -6.00
N ILE A 263 -15.74 1.94 -6.06
CA ILE A 263 -14.60 1.20 -6.61
C ILE A 263 -14.40 1.58 -8.08
N LEU A 264 -15.47 1.54 -8.88
CA LEU A 264 -15.39 1.82 -10.31
C LEU A 264 -14.97 3.27 -10.58
N PHE A 265 -15.54 4.24 -9.85
CA PHE A 265 -15.11 5.64 -9.90
C PHE A 265 -13.61 5.79 -9.55
N GLY A 266 -13.18 5.17 -8.47
CA GLY A 266 -11.77 5.19 -8.05
C GLY A 266 -10.85 4.60 -9.11
N ILE A 267 -11.21 3.47 -9.72
CA ILE A 267 -10.41 2.85 -10.80
C ILE A 267 -10.32 3.77 -12.03
N ILE A 268 -11.43 4.42 -12.42
CA ILE A 268 -11.44 5.35 -13.56
C ILE A 268 -10.51 6.55 -13.29
N VAL A 269 -10.60 7.16 -12.10
CA VAL A 269 -9.72 8.27 -11.74
C VAL A 269 -8.27 7.80 -11.66
N GLY A 270 -7.99 6.62 -11.08
CA GLY A 270 -6.66 6.01 -11.04
C GLY A 270 -6.11 5.75 -12.45
N LEU A 271 -6.93 5.25 -13.36
CA LEU A 271 -6.58 5.03 -14.77
C LEU A 271 -6.17 6.35 -15.45
N LEU A 272 -6.96 7.42 -15.27
CA LEU A 272 -6.64 8.74 -15.82
C LEU A 272 -5.32 9.28 -15.26
N CYS A 273 -5.06 9.09 -13.97
CA CYS A 273 -3.79 9.47 -13.34
C CYS A 273 -2.59 8.69 -13.93
N VAL A 274 -2.74 7.38 -14.13
CA VAL A 274 -1.67 6.54 -14.71
C VAL A 274 -1.44 6.89 -16.19
N ILE A 275 -2.50 7.15 -16.96
CA ILE A 275 -2.36 7.63 -18.34
C ILE A 275 -1.61 8.96 -18.37
N LEU A 276 -1.93 9.89 -17.48
CA LEU A 276 -1.23 11.18 -17.42
C LEU A 276 0.27 11.00 -17.04
N PHE A 277 0.60 10.07 -16.13
CA PHE A 277 2.00 9.71 -15.88
C PHE A 277 2.68 9.12 -17.12
N GLY A 278 1.98 8.29 -17.88
CA GLY A 278 2.49 7.75 -19.17
C GLY A 278 2.75 8.84 -20.20
N LEU A 279 1.86 9.84 -20.30
CA LEU A 279 2.05 10.99 -21.22
C LEU A 279 3.21 11.90 -20.78
N ILE A 280 3.43 12.04 -19.46
CA ILE A 280 4.58 12.77 -18.92
C ILE A 280 5.87 11.98 -19.22
N ALA A 281 5.89 10.66 -19.01
CA ALA A 281 7.02 9.80 -19.32
C ALA A 281 7.33 9.76 -20.81
N GLY A 282 6.30 9.80 -21.67
CA GLY A 282 6.41 9.90 -23.12
C GLY A 282 6.69 11.29 -23.66
N ARG A 283 7.00 12.26 -22.80
CA ARG A 283 7.31 13.66 -23.13
C ARG A 283 6.22 14.41 -23.90
N VAL A 284 4.99 13.91 -23.90
CA VAL A 284 3.82 14.60 -24.50
C VAL A 284 3.35 15.76 -23.62
N VAL A 285 3.40 15.55 -22.30
CA VAL A 285 3.03 16.55 -21.28
C VAL A 285 4.28 16.93 -20.49
N ALA A 286 4.51 18.24 -20.34
CA ALA A 286 5.65 18.72 -19.58
C ALA A 286 5.50 18.36 -18.09
N LEU A 287 6.58 17.88 -17.49
CA LEU A 287 6.63 17.62 -16.06
C LEU A 287 6.50 18.94 -15.28
N ASN A 288 5.52 19.00 -14.39
CA ASN A 288 5.33 20.14 -13.49
C ASN A 288 5.11 19.61 -12.06
N PHE A 289 5.77 20.24 -11.08
CA PHE A 289 5.64 19.88 -9.66
C PHE A 289 4.17 19.86 -9.19
N HIS A 290 3.38 20.89 -9.54
CA HIS A 290 1.97 20.97 -9.15
C HIS A 290 1.13 19.82 -9.73
N THR A 291 1.42 19.41 -10.97
CA THR A 291 0.77 18.25 -11.60
C THR A 291 1.10 16.97 -10.84
N VAL A 292 2.36 16.76 -10.45
CA VAL A 292 2.77 15.60 -9.67
C VAL A 292 2.09 15.59 -8.30
N VAL A 293 2.03 16.73 -7.61
CA VAL A 293 1.31 16.86 -6.33
C VAL A 293 -0.17 16.52 -6.48
N ALA A 294 -0.84 17.01 -7.53
CA ALA A 294 -2.24 16.70 -7.81
C ALA A 294 -2.47 15.21 -8.09
N LEU A 295 -1.55 14.57 -8.83
CA LEU A 295 -1.60 13.13 -9.10
C LEU A 295 -1.43 12.30 -7.82
N TYR A 296 -0.47 12.64 -6.97
CA TYR A 296 -0.28 11.94 -5.69
C TYR A 296 -1.47 12.15 -4.75
N PHE A 297 -2.03 13.36 -4.68
CA PHE A 297 -3.26 13.61 -3.94
C PHE A 297 -4.41 12.73 -4.45
N SER A 298 -4.61 12.69 -5.76
CA SER A 298 -5.65 11.87 -6.41
C SER A 298 -5.44 10.38 -6.14
N PHE A 299 -4.20 9.89 -6.21
CA PHE A 299 -3.88 8.50 -5.84
C PHE A 299 -4.20 8.19 -4.39
N GLY A 300 -3.89 9.10 -3.46
CA GLY A 300 -4.23 8.92 -2.05
C GLY A 300 -5.73 8.83 -1.82
N PHE A 301 -6.48 9.74 -2.46
CA PHE A 301 -7.93 9.75 -2.41
C PHE A 301 -8.53 8.45 -2.97
N VAL A 302 -8.14 8.06 -4.19
CA VAL A 302 -8.61 6.87 -4.89
C VAL A 302 -8.27 5.60 -4.13
N LEU A 303 -7.00 5.44 -3.72
CA LEU A 303 -6.54 4.24 -3.04
C LEU A 303 -7.30 4.00 -1.74
N SER A 304 -7.51 5.07 -0.94
CA SER A 304 -8.27 4.98 0.30
C SER A 304 -9.75 4.64 0.05
N ALA A 305 -10.38 5.28 -0.96
CA ALA A 305 -11.77 5.01 -1.34
C ALA A 305 -11.97 3.56 -1.79
N VAL A 306 -11.10 3.08 -2.67
CA VAL A 306 -11.16 1.71 -3.20
C VAL A 306 -10.92 0.68 -2.10
N THR A 307 -9.90 0.87 -1.27
CA THR A 307 -9.58 -0.06 -0.17
C THR A 307 -10.73 -0.18 0.82
N MET A 308 -11.34 0.94 1.25
CA MET A 308 -12.51 0.91 2.13
C MET A 308 -13.68 0.17 1.48
N SER A 309 -13.96 0.45 0.21
CA SER A 309 -15.07 -0.14 -0.53
C SER A 309 -14.85 -1.63 -0.81
N MET A 310 -13.64 -2.06 -1.14
CA MET A 310 -13.28 -3.46 -1.33
C MET A 310 -13.41 -4.25 -0.02
N THR A 311 -12.94 -3.70 1.09
CA THR A 311 -13.09 -4.32 2.42
C THR A 311 -14.58 -4.51 2.78
N ARG A 312 -15.41 -3.48 2.57
CA ARG A 312 -16.86 -3.57 2.80
C ARG A 312 -17.51 -4.61 1.90
N LEU A 313 -17.16 -4.63 0.61
CA LEU A 313 -17.69 -5.59 -0.35
C LEU A 313 -17.28 -7.01 0.00
N ALA A 314 -16.03 -7.23 0.41
CA ALA A 314 -15.56 -8.53 0.88
C ALA A 314 -16.38 -9.01 2.10
N MET A 315 -16.62 -8.14 3.08
CA MET A 315 -17.43 -8.47 4.26
C MET A 315 -18.88 -8.82 3.91
N SER A 316 -19.45 -8.21 2.87
CA SER A 316 -20.83 -8.48 2.44
C SER A 316 -20.95 -9.70 1.52
N THR A 317 -19.88 -10.07 0.80
CA THR A 317 -19.87 -11.17 -0.17
C THR A 317 -19.53 -12.51 0.49
N VAL A 318 -18.70 -12.48 1.54
CA VAL A 318 -18.25 -13.69 2.22
C VAL A 318 -19.37 -14.30 3.06
N PRO A 319 -19.68 -15.63 2.89
CA PRO A 319 -20.66 -16.31 3.70
C PRO A 319 -20.30 -16.31 5.20
N ARG A 320 -21.30 -16.31 6.08
CA ARG A 320 -21.08 -16.34 7.53
C ARG A 320 -20.38 -17.63 7.98
N LEU A 321 -20.77 -18.77 7.41
CA LEU A 321 -20.14 -20.08 7.66
C LEU A 321 -18.82 -20.18 6.89
N GLY A 322 -17.75 -20.57 7.57
CA GLY A 322 -16.43 -20.71 6.97
C GLY A 322 -15.75 -19.38 6.57
N SER A 323 -16.24 -18.25 7.06
CA SER A 323 -15.77 -16.91 6.68
C SER A 323 -14.26 -16.73 6.79
N SER A 324 -13.61 -17.33 7.79
CA SER A 324 -12.17 -17.25 8.01
C SER A 324 -11.36 -17.77 6.81
N TYR A 325 -11.80 -18.85 6.16
CA TYR A 325 -11.13 -19.38 4.98
C TYR A 325 -11.29 -18.49 3.76
N TYR A 326 -12.48 -17.92 3.56
CA TYR A 326 -12.73 -16.97 2.49
C TYR A 326 -11.85 -15.72 2.62
N PHE A 327 -11.76 -15.13 3.83
CA PHE A 327 -10.89 -13.98 4.08
C PHE A 327 -9.41 -14.34 3.93
N ALA A 328 -9.00 -15.54 4.33
CA ALA A 328 -7.62 -16.01 4.13
C ALA A 328 -7.29 -16.10 2.64
N VAL A 329 -8.16 -16.69 1.81
CA VAL A 329 -7.96 -16.77 0.35
C VAL A 329 -7.91 -15.38 -0.27
N TYR A 330 -8.84 -14.49 0.11
CA TYR A 330 -8.85 -13.09 -0.34
C TYR A 330 -7.52 -12.38 -0.03
N ALA A 331 -7.06 -12.47 1.22
CA ALA A 331 -5.80 -11.85 1.64
C ALA A 331 -4.59 -12.47 0.92
N VAL A 332 -4.55 -13.80 0.76
CA VAL A 332 -3.44 -14.49 0.06
C VAL A 332 -3.38 -14.07 -1.40
N VAL A 333 -4.51 -14.05 -2.12
CA VAL A 333 -4.55 -13.66 -3.53
C VAL A 333 -4.07 -12.21 -3.71
N GLY A 334 -4.59 -11.28 -2.90
CA GLY A 334 -4.17 -9.87 -2.96
C GLY A 334 -2.71 -9.67 -2.60
N ASN A 335 -2.24 -10.27 -1.50
CA ASN A 335 -0.86 -10.07 -1.05
C ASN A 335 0.17 -10.77 -1.96
N LEU A 336 -0.11 -11.95 -2.50
CA LEU A 336 0.78 -12.61 -3.45
C LEU A 336 0.87 -11.81 -4.76
N ALA A 337 -0.26 -11.38 -5.30
CA ALA A 337 -0.29 -10.58 -6.52
C ALA A 337 0.46 -9.25 -6.31
N MET A 338 0.20 -8.55 -5.20
CA MET A 338 0.85 -7.28 -4.86
C MET A 338 2.34 -7.44 -4.52
N GLY A 339 2.76 -8.62 -4.09
CA GLY A 339 4.15 -8.90 -3.74
C GLY A 339 5.01 -9.33 -4.93
N ILE A 340 4.43 -10.09 -5.86
CA ILE A 340 5.13 -10.59 -7.04
C ILE A 340 5.16 -9.54 -8.15
N SER A 341 4.06 -8.80 -8.37
CA SER A 341 3.94 -7.86 -9.50
C SER A 341 5.02 -6.78 -9.54
N PRO A 342 5.51 -6.18 -8.43
CA PRO A 342 6.56 -5.18 -8.50
C PRO A 342 7.87 -5.73 -9.09
N THR A 343 8.22 -6.98 -8.75
CA THR A 343 9.41 -7.62 -9.30
C THR A 343 9.26 -7.89 -10.79
N LEU A 344 8.09 -8.34 -11.24
CA LEU A 344 7.81 -8.55 -12.66
C LEU A 344 7.84 -7.23 -13.44
N TRP A 345 7.24 -6.17 -12.92
CA TRP A 345 7.32 -4.84 -13.51
C TRP A 345 8.76 -4.32 -13.57
N GLY A 346 9.55 -4.54 -12.52
CA GLY A 346 10.95 -4.16 -12.47
C GLY A 346 11.79 -4.89 -13.54
N LEU A 347 11.60 -6.20 -13.67
CA LEU A 347 12.25 -7.00 -14.73
C LEU A 347 11.88 -6.49 -16.13
N MET A 348 10.62 -6.14 -16.35
CA MET A 348 10.17 -5.56 -17.61
C MET A 348 10.85 -4.21 -17.89
N ILE A 349 10.91 -3.29 -16.92
CA ILE A 349 11.57 -1.99 -17.05
C ILE A 349 13.05 -2.19 -17.37
N ASP A 350 13.78 -3.02 -16.59
CA ASP A 350 15.21 -3.26 -16.79
C ASP A 350 15.50 -3.91 -18.16
N SER A 351 14.60 -4.77 -18.67
CA SER A 351 14.76 -5.40 -19.99
C SER A 351 14.52 -4.45 -21.17
N LEU A 352 13.84 -3.34 -20.93
CA LEU A 352 13.48 -2.36 -21.97
C LEU A 352 14.37 -1.10 -21.95
N SER A 353 15.22 -0.94 -20.95
CA SER A 353 16.02 0.28 -20.68
C SER A 353 16.95 0.76 -21.81
N THR A 354 17.09 -0.01 -22.88
CA THR A 354 17.94 0.34 -24.04
C THR A 354 17.13 0.71 -25.30
N LYS A 355 15.81 0.74 -25.22
CA LYS A 355 14.93 0.90 -26.38
C LYS A 355 14.13 2.21 -26.27
N GLU A 356 14.61 3.25 -26.95
CA GLU A 356 13.85 4.48 -27.14
C GLU A 356 13.33 4.52 -28.58
N ASN A 357 12.03 4.59 -28.77
CA ASN A 357 11.39 4.72 -30.07
C ASN A 357 10.36 5.85 -30.05
N MET A 358 10.39 6.73 -31.03
CA MET A 358 9.35 7.75 -31.25
C MET A 358 8.27 7.18 -32.16
N TRP A 359 7.02 7.10 -31.66
CA TRP A 359 5.86 6.69 -32.43
C TRP A 359 4.63 7.53 -32.04
N LEU A 360 3.93 8.05 -33.02
CA LEU A 360 2.79 8.98 -32.88
C LEU A 360 3.07 10.20 -31.98
N GLY A 361 4.32 10.72 -32.02
CA GLY A 361 4.71 11.86 -31.19
C GLY A 361 4.89 11.53 -29.70
N ILE A 362 4.85 10.26 -29.33
CA ILE A 362 5.11 9.76 -27.99
C ILE A 362 6.46 9.08 -27.95
N GLU A 363 7.28 9.41 -26.97
CA GLU A 363 8.53 8.69 -26.72
C GLU A 363 8.22 7.40 -25.93
N TRP A 364 8.44 6.25 -26.58
CA TRP A 364 8.22 4.93 -25.98
C TRP A 364 9.50 4.45 -25.31
N ASN A 365 9.72 4.96 -24.09
CA ASN A 365 10.74 4.46 -23.17
C ASN A 365 10.17 3.40 -22.22
N GLU A 366 11.00 2.79 -21.38
CA GLU A 366 10.60 1.74 -20.43
C GLU A 366 9.49 2.20 -19.48
N TYR A 367 9.46 3.46 -19.05
CA TYR A 367 8.43 3.98 -18.15
C TYR A 367 7.11 4.26 -18.85
N THR A 368 7.15 4.74 -20.11
CA THR A 368 5.94 4.90 -20.93
C THR A 368 5.27 3.54 -21.15
N ILE A 369 6.06 2.50 -21.46
CA ILE A 369 5.56 1.13 -21.60
C ILE A 369 5.02 0.61 -20.27
N TYR A 370 5.73 0.85 -19.16
CA TYR A 370 5.28 0.47 -17.82
C TYR A 370 3.93 1.09 -17.46
N PHE A 371 3.78 2.42 -17.55
CA PHE A 371 2.53 3.09 -17.24
C PHE A 371 1.38 2.66 -18.16
N THR A 372 1.67 2.39 -19.45
CA THR A 372 0.68 1.84 -20.38
C THR A 372 0.22 0.45 -19.96
N ALA A 373 1.14 -0.43 -19.54
CA ALA A 373 0.81 -1.77 -19.06
C ALA A 373 0.00 -1.72 -17.75
N VAL A 374 0.34 -0.81 -16.82
CA VAL A 374 -0.45 -0.57 -15.60
C VAL A 374 -1.84 -0.02 -15.94
N ALA A 375 -1.95 0.89 -16.92
CA ALA A 375 -3.23 1.40 -17.40
C ALA A 375 -4.11 0.28 -17.98
N LEU A 376 -3.54 -0.65 -18.75
CA LEU A 376 -4.25 -1.83 -19.24
C LEU A 376 -4.72 -2.74 -18.08
N ALA A 377 -3.88 -2.96 -17.06
CA ALA A 377 -4.26 -3.74 -15.88
C ALA A 377 -5.39 -3.06 -15.09
N LEU A 378 -5.37 -1.72 -14.93
CA LEU A 378 -6.48 -0.96 -14.33
C LEU A 378 -7.75 -1.03 -15.19
N PHE A 379 -7.63 -0.99 -16.52
CA PHE A 379 -8.76 -1.18 -17.41
C PHE A 379 -9.39 -2.56 -17.25
N MET A 380 -8.58 -3.62 -17.15
CA MET A 380 -9.06 -4.97 -16.84
C MET A 380 -9.72 -5.03 -15.46
N THR A 381 -9.20 -4.31 -14.48
CA THR A 381 -9.81 -4.16 -13.15
C THR A 381 -11.20 -3.49 -13.26
N ALA A 382 -11.35 -2.46 -14.08
CA ALA A 382 -12.63 -1.80 -14.32
C ALA A 382 -13.65 -2.76 -14.94
N LEU A 383 -13.25 -3.52 -15.97
CA LEU A 383 -14.10 -4.53 -16.61
C LEU A 383 -14.52 -5.64 -15.61
N ALA A 384 -13.60 -6.09 -14.75
CA ALA A 384 -13.91 -7.05 -13.70
C ALA A 384 -14.90 -6.46 -12.68
N THR A 385 -14.72 -5.18 -12.30
CA THR A 385 -15.59 -4.47 -11.35
C THR A 385 -17.02 -4.29 -11.87
N ILE A 386 -17.20 -4.06 -13.16
CA ILE A 386 -18.53 -3.97 -13.79
C ILE A 386 -19.32 -5.28 -13.60
N ARG A 387 -18.63 -6.43 -13.54
CA ARG A 387 -19.23 -7.76 -13.35
C ARG A 387 -19.52 -8.12 -11.89
N LEU A 388 -19.13 -7.27 -10.93
CA LEU A 388 -19.42 -7.48 -9.50
C LEU A 388 -20.94 -7.38 -9.26
N GLU A 389 -21.41 -8.24 -8.40
CA GLU A 389 -22.81 -8.25 -7.94
C GLU A 389 -22.88 -7.63 -6.53
N GLU A 390 -23.59 -6.55 -6.38
CA GLU A 390 -23.89 -5.93 -5.09
C GLU A 390 -25.39 -5.59 -5.04
N ASN A 391 -26.09 -6.21 -4.11
CA ASN A 391 -27.50 -5.93 -3.90
C ASN A 391 -27.67 -4.51 -3.32
N LYS A 392 -28.47 -3.66 -3.98
CA LYS A 392 -28.78 -2.27 -3.59
C LYS A 392 -27.63 -1.26 -3.78
N ALA A 393 -26.68 -1.52 -4.69
CA ALA A 393 -25.71 -0.49 -5.06
C ALA A 393 -26.37 0.61 -5.91
N ALA A 394 -26.04 1.87 -5.65
CA ALA A 394 -26.40 3.01 -6.48
C ALA A 394 -25.73 2.90 -7.87
N ASN A 395 -26.32 3.58 -8.86
CA ASN A 395 -25.69 3.72 -10.17
C ASN A 395 -24.59 4.78 -10.14
N LEU A 396 -23.60 4.68 -11.06
CA LEU A 396 -22.56 5.70 -11.21
C LEU A 396 -23.14 7.12 -11.38
N ASN A 397 -24.24 7.26 -12.10
CA ASN A 397 -24.92 8.55 -12.27
C ASN A 397 -25.44 9.11 -10.93
N GLU A 398 -25.96 8.28 -10.05
CA GLU A 398 -26.40 8.69 -8.72
C GLU A 398 -25.23 9.12 -7.85
N LEU A 399 -24.07 8.44 -7.96
CA LEU A 399 -22.84 8.85 -7.30
C LEU A 399 -22.37 10.21 -7.80
N PHE A 400 -22.35 10.46 -9.11
CA PHE A 400 -22.00 11.77 -9.67
C PHE A 400 -22.97 12.86 -9.23
N ILE A 401 -24.27 12.59 -9.22
CA ILE A 401 -25.30 13.53 -8.75
C ILE A 401 -25.10 13.85 -7.26
N ASP A 402 -24.81 12.87 -6.43
CA ASP A 402 -24.52 13.06 -5.00
C ASP A 402 -23.24 13.87 -4.78
N LEU A 403 -22.20 13.60 -5.57
CA LEU A 403 -20.93 14.37 -5.57
C LEU A 403 -21.18 15.85 -5.91
N ILE A 404 -21.97 16.13 -6.94
CA ILE A 404 -22.28 17.50 -7.38
C ILE A 404 -23.21 18.20 -6.38
N ARG A 405 -24.23 17.52 -5.88
CA ARG A 405 -25.23 18.11 -4.96
C ARG A 405 -24.65 18.49 -3.59
N HIS A 406 -23.68 17.73 -3.10
CA HIS A 406 -23.09 17.89 -1.76
C HIS A 406 -21.62 18.34 -1.80
N SER A 407 -21.16 18.87 -2.94
CA SER A 407 -19.81 19.44 -3.00
C SER A 407 -19.73 20.67 -2.09
N PRO A 408 -18.66 20.82 -1.29
CA PRO A 408 -18.45 22.01 -0.46
C PRO A 408 -18.35 23.31 -1.27
N LEU A 409 -18.07 23.22 -2.57
CA LEU A 409 -18.07 24.35 -3.51
C LEU A 409 -19.46 25.02 -3.65
N ARG A 410 -20.54 24.31 -3.42
CA ARG A 410 -21.91 24.89 -3.52
C ARG A 410 -22.26 25.79 -2.34
N SER A 411 -21.66 25.59 -1.16
CA SER A 411 -21.83 26.51 -0.04
C SER A 411 -21.09 27.83 -0.26
N TRP A 412 -20.01 27.81 -1.08
CA TRP A 412 -19.25 29.00 -1.46
C TRP A 412 -19.87 29.82 -2.59
N ILE A 413 -20.68 29.18 -3.45
CA ILE A 413 -21.37 29.88 -4.57
C ILE A 413 -22.72 30.47 -4.11
N ARG A 414 -23.21 30.08 -2.92
CA ARG A 414 -24.49 30.55 -2.36
C ARG A 414 -24.38 31.68 -1.34
N ASN A 415 -23.16 32.06 -0.96
CA ASN A 415 -22.80 33.25 -0.21
C ASN A 415 -22.05 34.23 -1.16
#